data_17e42465bc74877e50faf116815833b1
#
_entry.id   17e42465bc74877e50faf116815833b1
#
_cell.length_a   1.000
_cell.length_b   1.000
_cell.length_c   1.000
_cell.angle_alpha   90.00
_cell.angle_beta   90.00
_cell.angle_gamma   90.00
#
_symmetry.space_group_name_H-M   'P 1'
#
loop_
_entity.id
_entity.type
_entity.pdbx_description
1 polymer ?
#
loop_
_entity_poly.entity_id
_entity_poly.type
_entity_poly.pdbx_seq_one_letter_code
_entity_poly.pdbx_strand_id
1 'polypeptide(L)'
;MTSDDAKSPIEAHAETLRERSPRRQRADAIKPYRCKNLIAVIEDPTDIRNIGTVIRNVNALGVEKAYVVDPRNALPDDWQDMRERRSLSKASVSGVKWSFVKRFDSTGDCLAHLEKNGFRSIVTSPHVKGRTNVTLDDGDYTVFTKLAVWFGNEARGVSDEAVAASEMCVSVPMFGMIESLNLGTTSGIVLYEVTKQRRAYQEKYKRAGNKRPKPKA
;
A
#
# COMPACT_ATOMS: atom_id res chain seq x y z
N MET A 1 -29.31 -12.96 50.87
CA MET A 1 -29.62 -12.06 49.78
C MET A 1 -28.30 -11.50 49.27
N THR A 2 -27.77 -12.17 48.24
CA THR A 2 -26.54 -11.70 47.55
C THR A 2 -27.00 -10.90 46.35
N SER A 3 -26.75 -9.58 46.39
CA SER A 3 -26.96 -8.67 45.24
C SER A 3 -25.95 -9.06 44.15
N ASP A 4 -26.48 -9.59 43.07
CA ASP A 4 -25.74 -9.85 41.83
C ASP A 4 -25.48 -8.48 41.18
N ASP A 5 -24.29 -7.91 41.42
CA ASP A 5 -23.82 -6.67 40.79
C ASP A 5 -23.46 -6.95 39.32
N ALA A 6 -24.46 -7.09 38.47
CA ALA A 6 -24.27 -7.18 37.03
C ALA A 6 -23.73 -5.83 36.53
N LYS A 7 -22.48 -5.80 36.10
CA LYS A 7 -21.83 -4.63 35.49
C LYS A 7 -22.66 -4.08 34.32
N SER A 8 -22.74 -2.77 34.21
CA SER A 8 -23.44 -2.15 33.09
C SER A 8 -22.75 -2.50 31.74
N PRO A 9 -23.48 -2.52 30.60
CA PRO A 9 -22.91 -2.77 29.28
C PRO A 9 -21.74 -1.83 28.94
N ILE A 10 -21.75 -0.61 29.49
CA ILE A 10 -20.70 0.42 29.30
C ILE A 10 -19.45 0.04 30.08
N GLU A 11 -19.61 -0.45 31.32
CA GLU A 11 -18.47 -0.89 32.17
C GLU A 11 -17.86 -2.18 31.63
N ALA A 12 -18.67 -3.13 31.15
CA ALA A 12 -18.20 -4.33 30.48
C ALA A 12 -17.44 -4.00 29.18
N HIS A 13 -17.92 -3.00 28.40
CA HIS A 13 -17.22 -2.55 27.20
C HIS A 13 -15.92 -1.81 27.54
N ALA A 14 -15.90 -0.98 28.58
CA ALA A 14 -14.69 -0.29 29.05
C ALA A 14 -13.64 -1.26 29.59
N GLU A 15 -14.07 -2.30 30.28
CA GLU A 15 -13.19 -3.37 30.79
C GLU A 15 -12.61 -4.21 29.63
N THR A 16 -13.41 -4.55 28.62
CA THR A 16 -12.96 -5.21 27.38
C THR A 16 -11.94 -4.39 26.62
N LEU A 17 -12.04 -3.05 26.68
CA LEU A 17 -11.05 -2.14 26.10
C LEU A 17 -9.76 -2.08 26.91
N ARG A 18 -9.80 -2.23 28.23
CA ARG A 18 -8.60 -2.26 29.11
C ARG A 18 -7.84 -3.57 29.00
N GLU A 19 -8.49 -4.68 28.72
CA GLU A 19 -7.87 -6.01 28.59
C GLU A 19 -7.19 -6.25 27.23
N ARG A 20 -7.33 -5.33 26.24
CA ARG A 20 -6.69 -5.49 24.94
C ARG A 20 -5.17 -5.36 25.07
N SER A 21 -4.44 -6.30 24.46
CA SER A 21 -2.97 -6.23 24.43
C SER A 21 -2.50 -4.87 23.87
N PRO A 22 -1.34 -4.35 24.32
CA PRO A 22 -0.79 -3.05 23.84
C PRO A 22 -0.70 -2.96 22.30
N ARG A 23 -0.45 -4.11 21.63
CA ARG A 23 -0.41 -4.19 20.17
C ARG A 23 -1.79 -3.94 19.55
N ARG A 24 -2.85 -4.46 20.14
CA ARG A 24 -4.23 -4.28 19.66
C ARG A 24 -4.72 -2.86 19.88
N GLN A 25 -4.39 -2.28 21.03
CA GLN A 25 -4.66 -0.86 21.31
C GLN A 25 -3.99 0.04 20.27
N ARG A 26 -2.72 -0.23 19.94
CA ARG A 26 -2.00 0.50 18.88
C ARG A 26 -2.65 0.31 17.50
N ALA A 27 -3.07 -0.90 17.14
CA ALA A 27 -3.74 -1.18 15.88
C ALA A 27 -5.06 -0.40 15.75
N ASP A 28 -5.85 -0.32 16.83
CA ASP A 28 -7.10 0.45 16.85
C ASP A 28 -6.83 1.96 16.75
N ALA A 29 -5.81 2.47 17.43
CA ALA A 29 -5.42 3.87 17.40
C ALA A 29 -4.96 4.35 16.00
N ILE A 30 -4.25 3.51 15.25
CA ILE A 30 -3.77 3.86 13.89
C ILE A 30 -4.82 3.67 12.79
N LYS A 31 -5.88 2.88 13.05
CA LYS A 31 -6.91 2.54 12.06
C LYS A 31 -7.55 3.76 11.34
N PRO A 32 -7.87 4.88 12.01
CA PRO A 32 -8.41 6.07 11.37
C PRO A 32 -7.44 6.75 10.38
N TYR A 33 -6.14 6.52 10.54
CA TYR A 33 -5.09 7.16 9.73
C TYR A 33 -4.68 6.33 8.51
N ARG A 34 -5.21 5.12 8.36
CA ARG A 34 -4.89 4.25 7.23
C ARG A 34 -5.58 4.68 5.94
N CYS A 35 -4.84 4.62 4.84
CA CYS A 35 -5.34 4.88 3.48
C CYS A 35 -5.96 3.60 2.90
N LYS A 36 -7.23 3.32 3.27
CA LYS A 36 -7.95 2.10 2.87
C LYS A 36 -8.13 1.90 1.36
N ASN A 37 -8.03 2.96 0.59
CA ASN A 37 -8.22 2.96 -0.86
C ASN A 37 -6.89 3.12 -1.60
N LEU A 38 -5.80 2.66 -1.01
CA LEU A 38 -4.46 2.68 -1.60
C LEU A 38 -3.86 1.28 -1.53
N ILE A 39 -3.35 0.82 -2.66
CA ILE A 39 -2.68 -0.48 -2.82
C ILE A 39 -1.28 -0.22 -3.39
N ALA A 40 -0.28 -0.90 -2.84
CA ALA A 40 1.04 -1.01 -3.47
C ALA A 40 1.10 -2.34 -4.23
N VAL A 41 1.45 -2.30 -5.50
CA VAL A 41 1.63 -3.49 -6.34
C VAL A 41 3.12 -3.65 -6.62
N ILE A 42 3.65 -4.84 -6.39
CA ILE A 42 5.03 -5.21 -6.67
C ILE A 42 4.98 -6.20 -7.83
N GLU A 43 5.50 -5.81 -8.98
CA GLU A 43 5.46 -6.63 -10.19
C GLU A 43 6.79 -7.36 -10.39
N ASP A 44 6.70 -8.69 -10.48
CA ASP A 44 7.79 -9.60 -10.80
C ASP A 44 9.06 -9.40 -9.96
N PRO A 45 8.95 -9.31 -8.62
CA PRO A 45 10.11 -9.06 -7.77
C PRO A 45 11.08 -10.24 -7.80
N THR A 46 12.39 -9.94 -7.82
CA THR A 46 13.45 -10.97 -7.81
C THR A 46 13.96 -11.29 -6.42
N ASP A 47 13.87 -10.34 -5.48
CA ASP A 47 14.40 -10.49 -4.13
C ASP A 47 13.29 -10.39 -3.08
N ILE A 48 13.09 -11.47 -2.33
CA ILE A 48 12.14 -11.53 -1.22
C ILE A 48 12.39 -10.44 -0.15
N ARG A 49 13.63 -9.97 -0.01
CA ARG A 49 13.98 -8.89 0.93
C ARG A 49 13.38 -7.56 0.48
N ASN A 50 13.33 -7.32 -0.83
CA ASN A 50 12.67 -6.14 -1.39
C ASN A 50 11.16 -6.18 -1.15
N ILE A 51 10.51 -7.35 -1.35
CA ILE A 51 9.10 -7.54 -0.98
C ILE A 51 8.88 -7.21 0.50
N GLY A 52 9.74 -7.73 1.38
CA GLY A 52 9.67 -7.46 2.81
C GLY A 52 9.80 -5.98 3.15
N THR A 53 10.70 -5.27 2.47
CA THR A 53 10.90 -3.83 2.65
C THR A 53 9.68 -3.03 2.17
N VAL A 54 9.11 -3.38 1.01
CA VAL A 54 7.87 -2.73 0.53
C VAL A 54 6.72 -2.98 1.50
N ILE A 55 6.54 -4.20 2.00
CA ILE A 55 5.50 -4.52 3.01
C ILE A 55 5.71 -3.70 4.29
N ARG A 56 6.96 -3.50 4.71
CA ARG A 56 7.29 -2.63 5.84
C ARG A 56 6.85 -1.19 5.58
N ASN A 57 7.16 -0.64 4.41
CA ASN A 57 6.76 0.71 4.01
C ASN A 57 5.23 0.84 3.92
N VAL A 58 4.55 -0.14 3.32
CA VAL A 58 3.08 -0.25 3.27
C VAL A 58 2.48 -0.16 4.66
N ASN A 59 3.01 -0.93 5.60
CA ASN A 59 2.51 -0.95 6.98
C ASN A 59 2.81 0.37 7.70
N ALA A 60 4.06 0.84 7.64
CA ALA A 60 4.53 2.05 8.35
C ALA A 60 3.81 3.31 7.86
N LEU A 61 3.53 3.41 6.56
CA LEU A 61 2.89 4.57 5.94
C LEU A 61 1.36 4.49 5.92
N GLY A 62 0.78 3.42 6.48
CA GLY A 62 -0.66 3.26 6.60
C GLY A 62 -1.38 2.89 5.30
N VAL A 63 -0.67 2.37 4.30
CA VAL A 63 -1.26 1.73 3.12
C VAL A 63 -1.91 0.43 3.55
N GLU A 64 -3.11 0.13 3.05
CA GLU A 64 -3.86 -1.02 3.54
C GLU A 64 -3.36 -2.34 2.99
N LYS A 65 -3.05 -2.37 1.69
CA LYS A 65 -2.80 -3.62 0.96
C LYS A 65 -1.51 -3.56 0.16
N ALA A 66 -0.85 -4.69 0.06
CA ALA A 66 0.21 -4.95 -0.89
C ALA A 66 -0.21 -6.11 -1.81
N TYR A 67 -0.05 -5.95 -3.11
CA TYR A 67 -0.22 -7.01 -4.08
C TYR A 67 1.14 -7.39 -4.66
N VAL A 68 1.33 -8.67 -4.89
CA VAL A 68 2.55 -9.21 -5.51
C VAL A 68 2.14 -9.95 -6.77
N VAL A 69 2.65 -9.52 -7.90
CA VAL A 69 2.49 -10.20 -9.18
C VAL A 69 3.71 -11.06 -9.41
N ASP A 70 3.53 -12.37 -9.48
CA ASP A 70 4.62 -13.34 -9.59
C ASP A 70 4.42 -14.26 -10.81
N PRO A 71 4.63 -13.75 -12.03
CA PRO A 71 4.36 -14.49 -13.28
C PRO A 71 5.31 -15.66 -13.49
N ARG A 72 6.43 -15.70 -12.75
CA ARG A 72 7.40 -16.79 -12.84
C ARG A 72 7.22 -17.88 -11.80
N ASN A 73 6.21 -17.74 -10.96
CA ASN A 73 5.99 -18.64 -9.83
C ASN A 73 7.27 -18.84 -8.97
N ALA A 74 8.02 -17.74 -8.77
CA ALA A 74 9.27 -17.76 -8.02
C ALA A 74 9.06 -17.74 -6.50
N LEU A 75 7.86 -17.37 -6.07
CA LEU A 75 7.47 -17.32 -4.66
C LEU A 75 6.73 -18.61 -4.28
N PRO A 76 6.80 -19.06 -3.03
CA PRO A 76 6.01 -20.19 -2.56
C PRO A 76 4.51 -20.00 -2.77
N ASP A 77 3.81 -21.09 -3.10
CA ASP A 77 2.38 -21.09 -3.39
C ASP A 77 1.54 -20.68 -2.18
N ASP A 78 1.95 -21.06 -0.99
CA ASP A 78 1.25 -20.67 0.23
C ASP A 78 1.80 -19.36 0.81
N TRP A 79 0.95 -18.36 0.82
CA TRP A 79 1.26 -17.08 1.45
C TRP A 79 1.46 -17.20 2.98
N GLN A 80 0.86 -18.18 3.63
CA GLN A 80 1.11 -18.48 5.04
C GLN A 80 2.56 -18.91 5.27
N ASP A 81 3.08 -19.80 4.42
CA ASP A 81 4.49 -20.21 4.44
C ASP A 81 5.42 -19.01 4.19
N MET A 82 5.02 -18.11 3.31
CA MET A 82 5.73 -16.84 3.08
C MET A 82 5.78 -15.96 4.34
N ARG A 83 4.68 -15.86 5.09
CA ARG A 83 4.62 -15.07 6.33
C ARG A 83 5.54 -15.62 7.42
N GLU A 84 5.76 -16.93 7.43
CA GLU A 84 6.59 -17.63 8.39
C GLU A 84 8.07 -17.64 8.01
N ARG A 85 8.41 -17.36 6.74
CA ARG A 85 9.80 -17.26 6.32
C ARG A 85 10.53 -16.19 7.08
N ARG A 86 11.64 -16.59 7.72
CA ARG A 86 12.50 -15.69 8.51
C ARG A 86 12.99 -14.48 7.71
N SER A 87 13.32 -14.66 6.42
CA SER A 87 13.80 -13.61 5.54
C SER A 87 12.74 -12.51 5.34
N LEU A 88 11.50 -12.88 5.03
CA LEU A 88 10.41 -11.93 4.84
C LEU A 88 9.99 -11.28 6.16
N SER A 89 9.84 -12.07 7.22
CA SER A 89 9.48 -11.56 8.55
C SER A 89 10.54 -10.61 9.10
N LYS A 90 11.83 -10.91 8.90
CA LYS A 90 12.95 -10.05 9.30
C LYS A 90 12.97 -8.76 8.48
N ALA A 91 12.87 -8.83 7.16
CA ALA A 91 12.88 -7.66 6.28
C ALA A 91 11.68 -6.74 6.52
N SER A 92 10.49 -7.31 6.72
CA SER A 92 9.26 -6.54 7.00
C SER A 92 9.12 -6.11 8.46
N VAL A 93 10.05 -6.50 9.34
CA VAL A 93 9.95 -6.28 10.82
C VAL A 93 8.59 -6.75 11.34
N SER A 94 8.17 -7.96 10.94
CA SER A 94 6.85 -8.53 11.23
C SER A 94 5.65 -7.76 10.64
N GLY A 95 5.89 -6.76 9.81
CA GLY A 95 4.83 -5.98 9.14
C GLY A 95 3.89 -6.84 8.30
N VAL A 96 4.40 -7.95 7.75
CA VAL A 96 3.62 -8.93 6.98
C VAL A 96 2.43 -9.50 7.78
N LYS A 97 2.54 -9.64 9.09
CA LYS A 97 1.47 -10.13 9.98
C LYS A 97 0.32 -9.14 10.12
N TRP A 98 0.56 -7.87 9.82
CA TRP A 98 -0.36 -6.76 10.00
C TRP A 98 -0.79 -6.10 8.68
N SER A 99 -0.32 -6.63 7.55
CA SER A 99 -0.64 -6.14 6.22
C SER A 99 -1.46 -7.18 5.47
N PHE A 100 -2.43 -6.72 4.71
CA PHE A 100 -3.11 -7.59 3.76
C PHE A 100 -2.23 -7.71 2.51
N VAL A 101 -1.77 -8.93 2.20
CA VAL A 101 -0.98 -9.20 1.01
C VAL A 101 -1.70 -10.24 0.16
N LYS A 102 -1.80 -9.98 -1.14
CA LYS A 102 -2.39 -10.89 -2.12
C LYS A 102 -1.40 -11.12 -3.26
N ARG A 103 -1.29 -12.37 -3.70
CA ARG A 103 -0.51 -12.77 -4.86
C ARG A 103 -1.41 -12.90 -6.10
N PHE A 104 -0.84 -12.61 -7.25
CA PHE A 104 -1.41 -12.84 -8.57
C PHE A 104 -0.38 -13.52 -9.45
N ASP A 105 -0.84 -14.41 -10.33
CA ASP A 105 0.01 -15.19 -11.21
C ASP A 105 0.36 -14.43 -12.49
N SER A 106 -0.38 -13.36 -12.80
CA SER A 106 -0.09 -12.50 -13.95
C SER A 106 -0.43 -11.03 -13.70
N THR A 107 0.19 -10.16 -14.49
CA THR A 107 -0.12 -8.72 -14.53
C THR A 107 -1.56 -8.49 -14.92
N GLY A 108 -2.06 -9.21 -15.94
CA GLY A 108 -3.44 -9.11 -16.42
C GLY A 108 -4.46 -9.46 -15.34
N ASP A 109 -4.25 -10.54 -14.58
CA ASP A 109 -5.16 -10.91 -13.48
C ASP A 109 -5.19 -9.85 -12.37
N CYS A 110 -4.04 -9.27 -12.05
CA CYS A 110 -3.96 -8.20 -11.09
C CYS A 110 -4.70 -6.94 -11.59
N LEU A 111 -4.48 -6.54 -12.84
CA LEU A 111 -5.16 -5.40 -13.46
C LEU A 111 -6.67 -5.61 -13.51
N ALA A 112 -7.14 -6.76 -13.98
CA ALA A 112 -8.57 -7.10 -14.03
C ALA A 112 -9.19 -7.06 -12.62
N HIS A 113 -8.48 -7.56 -11.62
CA HIS A 113 -8.93 -7.49 -10.23
C HIS A 113 -9.01 -6.04 -9.72
N LEU A 114 -8.03 -5.20 -10.03
CA LEU A 114 -8.02 -3.80 -9.65
C LEU A 114 -9.17 -3.03 -10.31
N GLU A 115 -9.36 -3.20 -11.61
CA GLU A 115 -10.43 -2.57 -12.39
C GLU A 115 -11.81 -2.97 -11.89
N LYS A 116 -12.08 -4.27 -11.69
CA LYS A 116 -13.33 -4.78 -11.11
C LYS A 116 -13.65 -4.15 -9.76
N ASN A 117 -12.62 -3.81 -8.96
CA ASN A 117 -12.79 -3.15 -7.66
C ASN A 117 -12.75 -1.62 -7.75
N GLY A 118 -12.68 -1.04 -8.94
CA GLY A 118 -12.70 0.40 -9.21
C GLY A 118 -11.41 1.13 -8.82
N PHE A 119 -10.27 0.45 -8.81
CA PHE A 119 -8.95 1.05 -8.62
C PHE A 119 -8.42 1.57 -9.96
N ARG A 120 -7.81 2.74 -9.93
CA ARG A 120 -6.98 3.27 -11.01
C ARG A 120 -5.52 2.98 -10.70
N SER A 121 -4.75 2.68 -11.74
CA SER A 121 -3.33 2.33 -11.62
C SER A 121 -2.45 3.50 -12.01
N ILE A 122 -1.35 3.66 -11.30
CA ILE A 122 -0.20 4.46 -11.70
C ILE A 122 1.05 3.59 -11.58
N VAL A 123 2.01 3.78 -12.48
CA VAL A 123 3.28 3.06 -12.46
C VAL A 123 4.42 3.98 -12.03
N THR A 124 5.46 3.39 -11.44
CA THR A 124 6.70 4.10 -11.12
C THR A 124 7.80 3.66 -12.09
N SER A 125 8.53 4.63 -12.66
CA SER A 125 9.68 4.36 -13.53
C SER A 125 10.65 5.54 -13.47
N PRO A 126 11.97 5.27 -13.52
CA PRO A 126 12.96 6.35 -13.70
C PRO A 126 12.92 6.94 -15.12
N HIS A 127 12.33 6.21 -16.08
CA HIS A 127 12.25 6.60 -17.48
C HIS A 127 10.84 7.04 -17.86
N VAL A 128 10.76 7.89 -18.88
CA VAL A 128 9.48 8.30 -19.49
C VAL A 128 8.82 7.05 -20.10
N LYS A 129 7.64 6.70 -19.59
CA LYS A 129 6.81 5.59 -20.05
C LYS A 129 5.33 6.00 -20.04
N GLY A 130 4.56 5.46 -20.99
CA GLY A 130 3.14 5.74 -21.03
C GLY A 130 2.77 7.12 -21.60
N ARG A 131 1.48 7.47 -21.47
CA ARG A 131 0.91 8.70 -22.10
C ARG A 131 1.14 9.94 -21.26
N THR A 132 1.06 9.82 -19.95
CA THR A 132 1.22 10.92 -19.00
C THR A 132 2.40 10.63 -18.09
N ASN A 133 3.38 11.52 -18.08
CA ASN A 133 4.58 11.37 -17.24
C ASN A 133 4.67 12.59 -16.33
N VAL A 134 4.85 12.34 -15.04
CA VAL A 134 4.96 13.38 -14.01
C VAL A 134 6.11 13.08 -13.07
N THR A 135 6.73 14.11 -12.52
CA THR A 135 7.61 13.91 -11.37
C THR A 135 6.78 13.66 -10.13
N LEU A 136 7.37 12.99 -9.14
CA LEU A 136 6.66 12.64 -7.91
C LEU A 136 6.05 13.86 -7.22
N ASP A 137 6.76 14.99 -7.25
CA ASP A 137 6.36 16.23 -6.58
C ASP A 137 5.21 16.94 -7.30
N ASP A 138 5.10 16.77 -8.63
CA ASP A 138 4.09 17.43 -9.46
C ASP A 138 2.79 16.62 -9.59
N GLY A 139 2.80 15.35 -9.18
CA GLY A 139 1.64 14.46 -9.27
C GLY A 139 0.55 14.80 -8.26
N ASP A 140 -0.72 14.79 -8.67
CA ASP A 140 -1.88 14.83 -7.76
C ASP A 140 -2.44 13.42 -7.55
N TYR A 141 -2.14 12.83 -6.39
CA TYR A 141 -2.56 11.46 -6.02
C TYR A 141 -3.91 11.42 -5.31
N THR A 142 -4.64 12.53 -5.29
CA THR A 142 -5.96 12.63 -4.66
C THR A 142 -7.11 12.56 -5.67
N VAL A 143 -6.82 12.71 -6.95
CA VAL A 143 -7.80 12.69 -8.05
C VAL A 143 -8.55 11.37 -8.14
N PHE A 144 -7.91 10.25 -7.83
CA PHE A 144 -8.52 8.93 -7.83
C PHE A 144 -8.94 8.51 -6.42
N THR A 145 -10.20 8.16 -6.26
CA THR A 145 -10.70 7.68 -4.94
C THR A 145 -10.00 6.40 -4.51
N LYS A 146 -9.78 5.47 -5.45
CA LYS A 146 -9.08 4.21 -5.25
C LYS A 146 -7.87 4.17 -6.17
N LEU A 147 -6.69 3.98 -5.60
CA LEU A 147 -5.42 4.08 -6.30
C LEU A 147 -4.55 2.86 -6.04
N ALA A 148 -3.99 2.29 -7.10
CA ALA A 148 -2.93 1.29 -7.06
C ALA A 148 -1.63 1.90 -7.60
N VAL A 149 -0.55 1.78 -6.83
CA VAL A 149 0.79 2.25 -7.19
C VAL A 149 1.66 1.05 -7.50
N TRP A 150 2.16 0.97 -8.72
CA TRP A 150 2.94 -0.16 -9.22
C TRP A 150 4.44 0.12 -9.12
N PHE A 151 5.15 -0.84 -8.59
CA PHE A 151 6.59 -0.88 -8.49
C PHE A 151 7.08 -2.10 -9.29
N GLY A 152 7.94 -1.87 -10.25
CA GLY A 152 8.40 -2.91 -11.16
C GLY A 152 9.58 -3.73 -10.64
N ASN A 153 9.98 -4.68 -11.47
CA ASN A 153 11.15 -5.50 -11.31
C ASN A 153 12.44 -4.65 -11.24
N GLU A 154 13.42 -5.09 -10.47
CA GLU A 154 14.67 -4.34 -10.24
C GLU A 154 15.51 -4.15 -11.52
N ALA A 155 15.43 -5.09 -12.45
CA ALA A 155 16.19 -5.03 -13.70
C ALA A 155 15.36 -4.53 -14.90
N ARG A 156 14.08 -4.90 -14.97
CA ARG A 156 13.21 -4.65 -16.13
C ARG A 156 12.24 -3.49 -15.92
N GLY A 157 12.04 -3.07 -14.68
CA GLY A 157 11.02 -2.10 -14.32
C GLY A 157 9.61 -2.70 -14.40
N VAL A 158 8.60 -1.85 -14.61
CA VAL A 158 7.21 -2.24 -14.83
C VAL A 158 6.99 -2.73 -16.26
N SER A 159 6.09 -3.68 -16.44
CA SER A 159 5.73 -4.22 -17.75
C SER A 159 5.01 -3.18 -18.63
N ASP A 160 5.08 -3.37 -19.96
CA ASP A 160 4.34 -2.52 -20.90
C ASP A 160 2.83 -2.67 -20.73
N GLU A 161 2.35 -3.83 -20.31
CA GLU A 161 0.95 -4.08 -19.97
C GLU A 161 0.48 -3.20 -18.80
N ALA A 162 1.26 -3.16 -17.72
CA ALA A 162 0.95 -2.29 -16.56
C ALA A 162 1.04 -0.80 -16.93
N VAL A 163 2.00 -0.41 -17.76
CA VAL A 163 2.14 0.96 -18.28
C VAL A 163 0.92 1.35 -19.11
N ALA A 164 0.50 0.50 -20.05
CA ALA A 164 -0.64 0.77 -20.93
C ALA A 164 -1.96 0.93 -20.17
N ALA A 165 -2.14 0.16 -19.08
CA ALA A 165 -3.32 0.21 -18.22
C ALA A 165 -3.28 1.32 -17.16
N SER A 166 -2.20 2.11 -17.09
CA SER A 166 -2.00 3.12 -16.05
C SER A 166 -2.35 4.53 -16.52
N GLU A 167 -2.89 5.32 -15.61
CA GLU A 167 -3.28 6.73 -15.84
C GLU A 167 -2.06 7.64 -15.98
N MET A 168 -0.98 7.32 -15.26
CA MET A 168 0.26 8.09 -15.31
C MET A 168 1.47 7.23 -14.93
N CYS A 169 2.63 7.65 -15.42
CA CYS A 169 3.94 7.17 -15.02
C CYS A 169 4.61 8.23 -14.13
N VAL A 170 5.01 7.81 -12.93
CA VAL A 170 5.60 8.70 -11.91
C VAL A 170 7.08 8.42 -11.81
N SER A 171 7.91 9.45 -11.90
CA SER A 171 9.35 9.38 -11.70
C SER A 171 9.78 10.09 -10.42
N VAL A 172 10.75 9.52 -9.71
CA VAL A 172 11.46 10.23 -8.64
C VAL A 172 12.62 10.97 -9.29
N PRO A 173 12.70 12.32 -9.17
CA PRO A 173 13.79 13.08 -9.75
C PRO A 173 15.15 12.64 -9.20
N MET A 174 16.10 12.37 -10.09
CA MET A 174 17.45 11.95 -9.75
C MET A 174 18.44 13.04 -10.19
N PHE A 175 19.31 13.47 -9.28
CA PHE A 175 20.26 14.57 -9.51
C PHE A 175 21.73 14.11 -9.46
N GLY A 176 21.96 12.80 -9.42
CA GLY A 176 23.29 12.19 -9.38
C GLY A 176 23.57 11.30 -10.59
N MET A 177 24.68 10.56 -10.53
CA MET A 177 25.09 9.64 -11.59
C MET A 177 24.26 8.35 -11.60
N ILE A 178 23.46 8.07 -10.57
CA ILE A 178 22.63 6.88 -10.45
C ILE A 178 21.24 7.21 -11.00
N GLU A 179 20.74 6.39 -11.93
CA GLU A 179 19.47 6.59 -12.62
C GLU A 179 18.26 6.02 -11.88
N SER A 180 18.47 5.12 -10.94
CA SER A 180 17.38 4.48 -10.18
C SER A 180 17.77 4.16 -8.75
N LEU A 181 16.78 4.03 -7.87
CA LEU A 181 16.92 3.60 -6.49
C LEU A 181 16.46 2.15 -6.33
N ASN A 182 16.95 1.49 -5.27
CA ASN A 182 16.43 0.19 -4.87
C ASN A 182 14.90 0.23 -4.70
N LEU A 183 14.22 -0.86 -5.04
CA LEU A 183 12.77 -1.01 -4.99
C LEU A 183 12.19 -0.63 -3.61
N GLY A 184 12.81 -1.10 -2.53
CA GLY A 184 12.38 -0.77 -1.16
C GLY A 184 12.50 0.73 -0.88
N THR A 185 13.59 1.38 -1.32
CA THR A 185 13.80 2.82 -1.16
C THR A 185 12.78 3.61 -1.97
N THR A 186 12.62 3.27 -3.26
CA THR A 186 11.64 3.90 -4.15
C THR A 186 10.23 3.82 -3.56
N SER A 187 9.83 2.64 -3.09
CA SER A 187 8.50 2.45 -2.49
C SER A 187 8.29 3.31 -1.24
N GLY A 188 9.33 3.49 -0.43
CA GLY A 188 9.27 4.38 0.74
C GLY A 188 9.00 5.83 0.35
N ILE A 189 9.78 6.35 -0.60
CA ILE A 189 9.67 7.74 -1.09
C ILE A 189 8.30 7.99 -1.74
N VAL A 190 7.92 7.15 -2.70
CA VAL A 190 6.67 7.31 -3.45
C VAL A 190 5.45 7.15 -2.55
N LEU A 191 5.40 6.10 -1.73
CA LEU A 191 4.26 5.88 -0.83
C LEU A 191 4.17 6.95 0.25
N TYR A 192 5.30 7.53 0.71
CA TYR A 192 5.28 8.65 1.64
C TYR A 192 4.56 9.86 1.03
N GLU A 193 4.95 10.30 -0.18
CA GLU A 193 4.33 11.44 -0.85
C GLU A 193 2.85 11.18 -1.15
N VAL A 194 2.53 10.03 -1.74
CA VAL A 194 1.13 9.64 -2.04
C VAL A 194 0.28 9.63 -0.77
N THR A 195 0.74 9.03 0.31
CA THR A 195 -0.03 8.96 1.56
C THR A 195 -0.13 10.30 2.26
N LYS A 196 0.89 11.14 2.18
CA LYS A 196 0.90 12.52 2.71
C LYS A 196 -0.22 13.35 2.06
N GLN A 197 -0.28 13.39 0.73
CA GLN A 197 -1.33 14.10 0.00
C GLN A 197 -2.72 13.54 0.31
N ARG A 198 -2.89 12.22 0.31
CA ARG A 198 -4.17 11.57 0.59
C ARG A 198 -4.65 11.79 2.02
N ARG A 199 -3.76 11.82 3.01
CA ARG A 199 -4.13 12.16 4.40
C ARG A 199 -4.57 13.61 4.53
N ALA A 200 -3.82 14.55 3.96
CA ALA A 200 -4.19 15.96 3.94
C ALA A 200 -5.58 16.17 3.29
N TYR A 201 -5.84 15.48 2.18
CA TYR A 201 -7.15 15.49 1.52
C TYR A 201 -8.26 14.91 2.41
N GLN A 202 -8.00 13.79 3.10
CA GLN A 202 -8.97 13.18 4.01
C GLN A 202 -9.29 14.08 5.20
N GLU A 203 -8.30 14.76 5.75
CA GLU A 203 -8.51 15.73 6.84
C GLU A 203 -9.37 16.89 6.38
N LYS A 204 -9.05 17.46 5.22
CA LYS A 204 -9.77 18.62 4.67
C LYS A 204 -11.24 18.31 4.32
N TYR A 205 -11.52 17.15 3.74
CA TYR A 205 -12.83 16.89 3.15
C TYR A 205 -13.67 15.85 3.91
N LYS A 206 -13.08 14.92 4.62
CA LYS A 206 -13.84 13.90 5.37
C LYS A 206 -14.06 14.26 6.82
N ARG A 207 -13.04 14.82 7.47
CA ARG A 207 -13.12 15.15 8.91
C ARG A 207 -13.74 16.53 9.14
N ALA A 208 -13.46 17.49 8.27
CA ALA A 208 -14.04 18.83 8.38
C ALA A 208 -15.46 18.97 7.82
N GLY A 209 -16.06 17.90 7.30
CA GLY A 209 -17.41 17.94 6.72
C GLY A 209 -17.53 18.74 5.41
N ASN A 210 -16.43 19.15 4.82
CA ASN A 210 -16.40 19.93 3.59
C ASN A 210 -16.87 19.12 2.39
N LYS A 211 -17.60 19.75 1.46
CA LYS A 211 -18.00 19.12 0.21
C LYS A 211 -16.76 18.79 -0.63
N ARG A 212 -16.72 17.58 -1.14
CA ARG A 212 -15.66 17.12 -2.03
C ARG A 212 -15.71 17.90 -3.35
N PRO A 213 -14.59 18.47 -3.83
CA PRO A 213 -14.58 19.04 -5.17
C PRO A 213 -14.86 17.94 -6.19
N LYS A 214 -15.63 18.27 -7.23
CA LYS A 214 -15.85 17.34 -8.34
C LYS A 214 -14.49 17.08 -9.03
N PRO A 215 -14.22 15.87 -9.50
CA PRO A 215 -13.04 15.62 -10.33
C PRO A 215 -13.02 16.63 -11.48
N LYS A 216 -11.87 17.18 -11.77
CA LYS A 216 -11.69 17.93 -13.02
C LYS A 216 -11.82 16.91 -14.16
N ALA A 217 -12.73 17.18 -15.08
CA ALA A 217 -12.93 16.39 -16.28
C ALA A 217 -11.68 16.45 -17.17
#